data_15b85cc352915efc1ec768de8db1ad0d
#
_entry.id   15b85cc352915efc1ec768de8db1ad0d
#
_cell.length_a   1.000
_cell.length_b   1.000
_cell.length_c   1.000
_cell.angle_alpha   90.00
_cell.angle_beta   90.00
_cell.angle_gamma   90.00
#
_symmetry.space_group_name_H-M   'P 1'
#
loop_
_entity.id
_entity.type
_entity.pdbx_description
1 polymer ?
#
loop_
_entity_poly.entity_id
_entity_poly.type
_entity_poly.pdbx_seq_one_letter_code
_entity_poly.pdbx_strand_id
1 'polypeptide(L)'
;MLAIFLETLNITAPVFAMLFLGVLLKRINWINDNFIHTASALVFNVTMPALLFLGILHADLNAALQPALLIYFSIATLASFAIAWGWAIWKCPREDRGIYTQGAFRGNNGVIGLALAASMYGAYGISLGAILAALVILFYNTLSTIVLAVYSPVIKSDPWSICKSVMVNPLIMSVFAAAPFAYFKIALPGWLETSGQYLAQTTLPLALICIGGTLSLAALRKSGNMALSSSLVKMIGLPVLATLGAWLWGFRGAELGILFLYFGSPTAAASFVMARQAEGNHELAAAIIVITTLMAAITTNIGIFLLQWGEWI
;
A
#
# COMPACT_ATOMS: atom_id res chain seq x y z
N MET A 1 -27.07 -10.58 -5.47
CA MET A 1 -25.75 -11.21 -5.59
C MET A 1 -25.04 -10.82 -6.88
N LEU A 2 -25.57 -11.13 -8.09
CA LEU A 2 -24.91 -10.75 -9.34
C LEU A 2 -24.71 -9.23 -9.48
N ALA A 3 -25.67 -8.42 -9.07
CA ALA A 3 -25.58 -6.95 -9.11
C ALA A 3 -24.42 -6.45 -8.21
N ILE A 4 -24.34 -6.91 -6.98
CA ILE A 4 -23.25 -6.57 -6.05
C ILE A 4 -21.88 -6.99 -6.62
N PHE A 5 -21.79 -8.18 -7.21
CA PHE A 5 -20.55 -8.64 -7.84
C PHE A 5 -20.13 -7.76 -9.03
N LEU A 6 -21.07 -7.39 -9.90
CA LEU A 6 -20.80 -6.49 -11.03
C LEU A 6 -20.41 -5.09 -10.55
N GLU A 7 -21.06 -4.57 -9.50
CA GLU A 7 -20.70 -3.30 -8.88
C GLU A 7 -19.28 -3.33 -8.33
N THR A 8 -18.92 -4.38 -7.59
CA THR A 8 -17.56 -4.57 -7.06
C THR A 8 -16.53 -4.61 -8.19
N LEU A 9 -16.84 -5.32 -9.29
CA LEU A 9 -15.95 -5.34 -10.47
C LEU A 9 -15.79 -3.96 -11.09
N ASN A 10 -16.85 -3.19 -11.22
CA ASN A 10 -16.79 -1.83 -11.78
C ASN A 10 -15.93 -0.89 -10.94
N ILE A 11 -15.87 -1.08 -9.62
CA ILE A 11 -15.02 -0.31 -8.70
C ILE A 11 -13.55 -0.70 -8.85
N THR A 12 -13.25 -1.98 -8.91
CA THR A 12 -11.87 -2.48 -8.86
C THR A 12 -11.22 -2.62 -10.23
N ALA A 13 -12.01 -2.92 -11.28
CA ALA A 13 -11.51 -3.15 -12.63
C ALA A 13 -10.63 -2.00 -13.18
N PRO A 14 -10.96 -0.71 -13.00
CA PRO A 14 -10.09 0.37 -13.48
C PRO A 14 -8.69 0.32 -12.88
N VAL A 15 -8.57 0.01 -11.59
CA VAL A 15 -7.29 -0.07 -10.88
C VAL A 15 -6.44 -1.23 -11.43
N PHE A 16 -7.05 -2.41 -11.56
CA PHE A 16 -6.33 -3.58 -12.10
C PHE A 16 -6.08 -3.46 -13.61
N ALA A 17 -6.97 -2.81 -14.37
CA ALA A 17 -6.75 -2.52 -15.78
C ALA A 17 -5.48 -1.68 -16.01
N MET A 18 -5.24 -0.65 -15.17
CA MET A 18 -4.02 0.16 -15.24
C MET A 18 -2.76 -0.67 -14.91
N LEU A 19 -2.84 -1.60 -13.94
CA LEU A 19 -1.75 -2.53 -13.66
C LEU A 19 -1.45 -3.43 -14.86
N PHE A 20 -2.48 -4.06 -15.44
CA PHE A 20 -2.31 -4.92 -16.61
C PHE A 20 -1.86 -4.15 -17.85
N LEU A 21 -2.32 -2.91 -18.02
CA LEU A 21 -1.81 -2.01 -19.06
C LEU A 21 -0.29 -1.80 -18.88
N GLY A 22 0.19 -1.58 -17.66
CA GLY A 22 1.62 -1.48 -17.38
C GLY A 22 2.42 -2.72 -17.81
N VAL A 23 1.89 -3.93 -17.50
CA VAL A 23 2.47 -5.20 -17.98
C VAL A 23 2.52 -5.25 -19.50
N LEU A 24 1.41 -4.88 -20.16
CA LEU A 24 1.30 -4.89 -21.62
C LEU A 24 2.29 -3.92 -22.27
N LEU A 25 2.31 -2.66 -21.81
CA LEU A 25 3.21 -1.62 -22.33
C LEU A 25 4.69 -2.02 -22.19
N LYS A 26 5.05 -2.67 -21.08
CA LYS A 26 6.40 -3.21 -20.89
C LYS A 26 6.69 -4.35 -21.88
N ARG A 27 5.72 -5.25 -22.08
CA ARG A 27 5.87 -6.41 -22.98
C ARG A 27 6.03 -6.01 -24.44
N ILE A 28 5.34 -4.94 -24.88
CA ILE A 28 5.45 -4.41 -26.25
C ILE A 28 6.58 -3.37 -26.40
N ASN A 29 7.41 -3.19 -25.36
CA ASN A 29 8.55 -2.27 -25.32
C ASN A 29 8.19 -0.77 -25.52
N TRP A 30 6.97 -0.35 -25.23
CA TRP A 30 6.59 1.06 -25.22
C TRP A 30 7.10 1.77 -23.98
N ILE A 31 7.23 1.05 -22.87
CA ILE A 31 7.92 1.50 -21.67
C ILE A 31 9.06 0.54 -21.33
N ASN A 32 10.12 1.08 -20.74
CA ASN A 32 11.32 0.32 -20.35
C ASN A 32 11.64 0.57 -18.87
N ASP A 33 12.67 -0.09 -18.34
CA ASP A 33 13.05 0.03 -16.94
C ASP A 33 13.47 1.45 -16.56
N ASN A 34 14.09 2.19 -17.48
CA ASN A 34 14.46 3.58 -17.26
C ASN A 34 13.22 4.49 -17.12
N PHE A 35 12.24 4.33 -18.01
CA PHE A 35 10.96 5.03 -17.89
C PHE A 35 10.28 4.72 -16.55
N ILE A 36 10.18 3.44 -16.20
CA ILE A 36 9.54 3.00 -14.96
C ILE A 36 10.24 3.61 -13.75
N HIS A 37 11.58 3.62 -13.73
CA HIS A 37 12.35 4.22 -12.65
C HIS A 37 12.11 5.73 -12.55
N THR A 38 12.19 6.45 -13.66
CA THR A 38 12.01 7.91 -13.69
C THR A 38 10.58 8.31 -13.35
N ALA A 39 9.58 7.63 -13.94
CA ALA A 39 8.18 7.88 -13.66
C ALA A 39 7.81 7.55 -12.21
N SER A 40 8.34 6.45 -11.65
CA SER A 40 8.14 6.12 -10.23
C SER A 40 8.76 7.17 -9.31
N ALA A 41 9.93 7.71 -9.66
CA ALA A 41 10.55 8.81 -8.91
C ALA A 41 9.71 10.09 -8.98
N LEU A 42 9.16 10.44 -10.16
CA LEU A 42 8.24 11.55 -10.33
C LEU A 42 6.98 11.39 -9.49
N VAL A 43 6.39 10.19 -9.53
CA VAL A 43 5.22 9.88 -8.69
C VAL A 43 5.54 10.06 -7.22
N PHE A 44 6.62 9.48 -6.74
CA PHE A 44 6.94 9.49 -5.30
C PHE A 44 7.34 10.87 -4.78
N ASN A 45 8.07 11.67 -5.58
CA ASN A 45 8.62 12.94 -5.11
C ASN A 45 7.75 14.16 -5.45
N VAL A 46 6.82 14.05 -6.41
CA VAL A 46 6.06 15.21 -6.91
C VAL A 46 4.57 14.96 -6.90
N THR A 47 4.08 14.00 -7.70
CA THR A 47 2.63 13.90 -7.93
C THR A 47 1.88 13.30 -6.74
N MET A 48 2.45 12.32 -6.04
CA MET A 48 1.83 11.74 -4.84
C MET A 48 1.85 12.70 -3.64
N PRO A 49 2.94 13.45 -3.34
CA PRO A 49 2.89 14.56 -2.40
C PRO A 49 1.78 15.58 -2.70
N ALA A 50 1.59 15.94 -3.99
CA ALA A 50 0.50 16.84 -4.38
C ALA A 50 -0.88 16.23 -4.13
N LEU A 51 -1.07 14.95 -4.47
CA LEU A 51 -2.32 14.22 -4.20
C LEU A 51 -2.63 14.17 -2.71
N LEU A 52 -1.65 13.82 -1.87
CA LEU A 52 -1.83 13.72 -0.42
C LEU A 52 -2.07 15.11 0.20
N PHE A 53 -1.34 16.14 -0.24
CA PHE A 53 -1.52 17.51 0.21
C PHE A 53 -2.94 18.00 -0.07
N LEU A 54 -3.41 17.88 -1.32
CA LEU A 54 -4.77 18.30 -1.69
C LEU A 54 -5.84 17.43 -1.03
N GLY A 55 -5.59 16.14 -0.86
CA GLY A 55 -6.48 15.23 -0.14
C GLY A 55 -6.68 15.64 1.31
N ILE A 56 -5.64 16.11 2.01
CA ILE A 56 -5.72 16.64 3.37
C ILE A 56 -6.32 18.05 3.38
N LEU A 57 -5.94 18.91 2.43
CA LEU A 57 -6.45 20.28 2.32
C LEU A 57 -7.98 20.32 2.23
N HIS A 58 -8.58 19.42 1.45
CA HIS A 58 -10.02 19.31 1.25
C HIS A 58 -10.70 18.34 2.21
N ALA A 59 -9.95 17.71 3.12
CA ALA A 59 -10.51 16.79 4.09
C ALA A 59 -11.36 17.54 5.11
N ASP A 60 -12.52 17.00 5.46
CA ASP A 60 -13.11 17.30 6.75
C ASP A 60 -12.25 16.61 7.83
N LEU A 61 -11.32 17.37 8.43
CA LEU A 61 -10.40 16.83 9.42
C LEU A 61 -11.14 16.22 10.63
N ASN A 62 -12.33 16.73 10.99
CA ASN A 62 -13.11 16.18 12.08
C ASN A 62 -13.66 14.79 11.74
N ALA A 63 -14.05 14.59 10.47
CA ALA A 63 -14.53 13.30 9.99
C ALA A 63 -13.38 12.32 9.68
N ALA A 64 -12.22 12.83 9.23
CA ALA A 64 -11.09 12.00 8.80
C ALA A 64 -10.11 11.66 9.95
N LEU A 65 -9.93 12.56 10.93
CA LEU A 65 -9.12 12.32 12.12
C LEU A 65 -9.93 11.56 13.17
N GLN A 66 -10.09 10.26 12.96
CA GLN A 66 -10.75 9.37 13.91
C GLN A 66 -9.71 8.68 14.79
N PRO A 67 -9.49 9.10 16.06
CA PRO A 67 -8.45 8.52 16.91
C PRO A 67 -8.60 7.01 17.07
N ALA A 68 -9.82 6.52 17.21
CA ALA A 68 -10.09 5.09 17.34
C ALA A 68 -9.61 4.29 16.12
N LEU A 69 -9.84 4.82 14.90
CA LEU A 69 -9.41 4.18 13.66
C LEU A 69 -7.88 4.19 13.52
N LEU A 70 -7.23 5.31 13.84
CA LEU A 70 -5.77 5.43 13.79
C LEU A 70 -5.10 4.52 14.82
N ILE A 71 -5.64 4.42 16.02
CA ILE A 71 -5.17 3.50 17.08
C ILE A 71 -5.36 2.06 16.62
N TYR A 72 -6.55 1.71 16.13
CA TYR A 72 -6.81 0.37 15.63
C TYR A 72 -5.85 -0.02 14.50
N PHE A 73 -5.70 0.86 13.49
CA PHE A 73 -4.81 0.62 12.35
C PHE A 73 -3.36 0.41 12.81
N SER A 74 -2.90 1.20 13.78
CA SER A 74 -1.54 1.07 14.34
C SER A 74 -1.36 -0.27 15.06
N ILE A 75 -2.31 -0.66 15.93
CA ILE A 75 -2.29 -1.93 16.64
C ILE A 75 -2.35 -3.10 15.66
N ALA A 76 -3.27 -3.08 14.70
CA ALA A 76 -3.43 -4.12 13.70
C ALA A 76 -2.20 -4.27 12.79
N THR A 77 -1.51 -3.15 12.47
CA THR A 77 -0.25 -3.17 11.71
C THR A 77 0.87 -3.83 12.52
N LEU A 78 1.03 -3.48 13.80
CA LEU A 78 2.01 -4.11 14.69
C LEU A 78 1.71 -5.59 14.91
N ALA A 79 0.44 -5.95 15.11
CA ALA A 79 0.01 -7.35 15.22
C ALA A 79 0.27 -8.13 13.93
N SER A 80 -0.03 -7.55 12.77
CA SER A 80 0.25 -8.15 11.45
C SER A 80 1.75 -8.42 11.27
N PHE A 81 2.58 -7.47 11.66
CA PHE A 81 4.05 -7.64 11.65
C PHE A 81 4.48 -8.78 12.59
N ALA A 82 4.01 -8.80 13.84
CA ALA A 82 4.35 -9.81 14.82
C ALA A 82 3.91 -11.22 14.37
N ILE A 83 2.71 -11.36 13.82
CA ILE A 83 2.18 -12.62 13.26
C ILE A 83 3.05 -13.08 12.09
N ALA A 84 3.34 -12.19 11.12
CA ALA A 84 4.17 -12.52 9.96
C ALA A 84 5.59 -12.92 10.38
N TRP A 85 6.17 -12.23 11.36
CA TRP A 85 7.51 -12.54 11.87
C TRP A 85 7.54 -13.85 12.65
N GLY A 86 6.57 -14.07 13.54
CA GLY A 86 6.42 -15.35 14.27
C GLY A 86 6.25 -16.53 13.33
N TRP A 87 5.45 -16.37 12.28
CA TRP A 87 5.28 -17.39 11.24
C TRP A 87 6.58 -17.66 10.48
N ALA A 88 7.32 -16.60 10.13
CA ALA A 88 8.62 -16.72 9.46
C ALA A 88 9.66 -17.44 10.33
N ILE A 89 9.68 -17.17 11.64
CA ILE A 89 10.57 -17.87 12.58
C ILE A 89 10.29 -19.38 12.60
N TRP A 90 9.02 -19.75 12.52
CA TRP A 90 8.61 -21.16 12.56
C TRP A 90 8.82 -21.90 11.24
N LYS A 91 8.58 -21.24 10.08
CA LYS A 91 8.50 -21.92 8.77
C LYS A 91 9.67 -21.66 7.83
N CYS A 92 10.48 -20.61 8.07
CA CYS A 92 11.49 -20.19 7.10
C CYS A 92 12.93 -20.40 7.61
N PRO A 93 13.88 -20.73 6.71
CA PRO A 93 15.30 -20.63 6.98
C PRO A 93 15.65 -19.23 7.49
N ARG A 94 16.68 -19.15 8.35
CA ARG A 94 17.06 -17.89 9.02
C ARG A 94 17.31 -16.74 8.04
N GLU A 95 17.96 -17.04 6.93
CA GLU A 95 18.35 -16.09 5.88
C GLU A 95 17.14 -15.45 5.16
N ASP A 96 16.03 -16.18 5.04
CA ASP A 96 14.83 -15.73 4.33
C ASP A 96 13.79 -15.08 5.25
N ARG A 97 13.93 -15.18 6.57
CA ARG A 97 12.91 -14.69 7.54
C ARG A 97 12.60 -13.22 7.40
N GLY A 98 13.62 -12.38 7.18
CA GLY A 98 13.43 -10.94 6.99
C GLY A 98 12.62 -10.62 5.76
N ILE A 99 12.95 -11.25 4.64
CA ILE A 99 12.28 -11.06 3.35
C ILE A 99 10.84 -11.60 3.39
N TYR A 100 10.66 -12.80 3.94
CA TYR A 100 9.33 -13.39 4.14
C TYR A 100 8.42 -12.48 4.97
N THR A 101 8.91 -12.04 6.13
CA THR A 101 8.16 -11.16 7.03
C THR A 101 7.77 -9.87 6.33
N GLN A 102 8.73 -9.21 5.69
CA GLN A 102 8.48 -7.99 4.95
C GLN A 102 7.42 -8.21 3.85
N GLY A 103 7.54 -9.29 3.09
CA GLY A 103 6.58 -9.63 2.04
C GLY A 103 5.17 -9.91 2.57
N ALA A 104 5.07 -10.56 3.73
CA ALA A 104 3.80 -10.95 4.33
C ALA A 104 3.04 -9.77 4.97
N PHE A 105 3.72 -8.77 5.60
CA PHE A 105 2.99 -7.70 6.29
C PHE A 105 2.93 -6.39 5.51
N ARG A 106 3.95 -6.05 4.72
CA ARG A 106 4.09 -4.75 4.06
C ARG A 106 3.23 -4.64 2.80
N GLY A 107 2.13 -3.90 2.88
CA GLY A 107 1.25 -3.63 1.74
C GLY A 107 1.67 -2.42 0.90
N ASN A 108 1.23 -2.38 -0.36
CA ASN A 108 1.34 -1.22 -1.25
C ASN A 108 0.13 -0.27 -1.06
N ASN A 109 -0.10 0.12 0.19
CA ASN A 109 -1.27 0.86 0.61
C ASN A 109 -1.29 2.28 0.03
N GLY A 110 -0.10 2.91 -0.11
CA GLY A 110 0.00 4.26 -0.64
C GLY A 110 -0.37 4.39 -2.13
N VAL A 111 -0.35 3.29 -2.88
CA VAL A 111 -0.75 3.29 -4.30
C VAL A 111 -2.00 2.47 -4.50
N ILE A 112 -1.94 1.15 -4.33
CA ILE A 112 -3.08 0.26 -4.67
C ILE A 112 -4.20 0.43 -3.64
N GLY A 113 -3.88 0.46 -2.35
CA GLY A 113 -4.88 0.69 -1.30
C GLY A 113 -5.57 2.04 -1.44
N LEU A 114 -4.80 3.11 -1.69
CA LEU A 114 -5.34 4.45 -1.91
C LEU A 114 -6.16 4.54 -3.20
N ALA A 115 -5.72 3.90 -4.30
CA ALA A 115 -6.47 3.87 -5.55
C ALA A 115 -7.83 3.18 -5.39
N LEU A 116 -7.87 2.05 -4.70
CA LEU A 116 -9.11 1.32 -4.42
C LEU A 116 -10.02 2.11 -3.46
N ALA A 117 -9.48 2.72 -2.42
CA ALA A 117 -10.22 3.57 -1.51
C ALA A 117 -10.80 4.81 -2.22
N ALA A 118 -10.02 5.44 -3.10
CA ALA A 118 -10.47 6.56 -3.93
C ALA A 118 -11.59 6.14 -4.90
N SER A 119 -11.45 4.97 -5.53
CA SER A 119 -12.45 4.43 -6.46
C SER A 119 -13.77 4.09 -5.76
N MET A 120 -13.70 3.55 -4.53
CA MET A 120 -14.89 3.09 -3.81
C MET A 120 -15.56 4.20 -2.99
N TYR A 121 -14.78 5.10 -2.40
CA TYR A 121 -15.27 6.09 -1.44
C TYR A 121 -14.98 7.55 -1.83
N GLY A 122 -14.48 7.78 -3.05
CA GLY A 122 -14.26 9.12 -3.61
C GLY A 122 -13.34 9.98 -2.73
N ALA A 123 -13.74 11.24 -2.51
CA ALA A 123 -12.97 12.20 -1.73
C ALA A 123 -12.71 11.76 -0.28
N TYR A 124 -13.67 11.08 0.36
CA TYR A 124 -13.49 10.53 1.70
C TYR A 124 -12.39 9.45 1.73
N GLY A 125 -12.40 8.54 0.73
CA GLY A 125 -11.36 7.52 0.58
C GLY A 125 -9.97 8.11 0.38
N ILE A 126 -9.84 9.21 -0.38
CA ILE A 126 -8.58 9.92 -0.56
C ILE A 126 -8.14 10.58 0.76
N SER A 127 -9.03 11.28 1.45
CA SER A 127 -8.71 12.01 2.68
C SER A 127 -8.28 11.08 3.81
N LEU A 128 -9.09 10.06 4.11
CA LEU A 128 -8.74 9.07 5.13
C LEU A 128 -7.51 8.25 4.72
N GLY A 129 -7.43 7.89 3.44
CA GLY A 129 -6.30 7.18 2.87
C GLY A 129 -4.99 7.97 2.96
N ALA A 130 -5.02 9.29 2.76
CA ALA A 130 -3.84 10.15 2.91
C ALA A 130 -3.32 10.16 4.37
N ILE A 131 -4.22 10.20 5.35
CA ILE A 131 -3.86 10.13 6.78
C ILE A 131 -3.27 8.76 7.12
N LEU A 132 -3.92 7.68 6.69
CA LEU A 132 -3.41 6.33 6.88
C LEU A 132 -2.08 6.11 6.16
N ALA A 133 -1.85 6.74 5.00
CA ALA A 133 -0.58 6.64 4.27
C ALA A 133 0.60 7.16 5.10
N ALA A 134 0.43 8.22 5.89
CA ALA A 134 1.48 8.70 6.79
C ALA A 134 1.86 7.65 7.84
N LEU A 135 0.86 6.99 8.46
CA LEU A 135 1.10 5.89 9.40
C LEU A 135 1.76 4.67 8.72
N VAL A 136 1.28 4.31 7.52
CA VAL A 136 1.86 3.22 6.71
C VAL A 136 3.34 3.46 6.45
N ILE A 137 3.72 4.66 6.03
CA ILE A 137 5.12 5.00 5.74
C ILE A 137 5.97 4.87 6.99
N LEU A 138 5.47 5.39 8.12
CA LEU A 138 6.16 5.30 9.40
C LEU A 138 6.36 3.83 9.83
N PHE A 139 5.28 3.06 9.95
CA PHE A 139 5.36 1.68 10.44
C PHE A 139 6.07 0.76 9.46
N TYR A 140 5.73 0.81 8.17
CA TYR A 140 6.28 -0.14 7.21
C TYR A 140 7.76 0.07 6.95
N ASN A 141 8.24 1.32 6.88
CA ASN A 141 9.66 1.57 6.71
C ASN A 141 10.44 1.17 7.98
N THR A 142 9.96 1.57 9.16
CA THR A 142 10.62 1.24 10.43
C THR A 142 10.66 -0.27 10.66
N LEU A 143 9.51 -0.94 10.61
CA LEU A 143 9.42 -2.38 10.90
C LEU A 143 10.14 -3.23 9.85
N SER A 144 10.08 -2.83 8.56
CA SER A 144 10.85 -3.52 7.51
C SER A 144 12.36 -3.37 7.72
N THR A 145 12.83 -2.17 8.07
CA THR A 145 14.26 -1.94 8.36
C THR A 145 14.71 -2.77 9.55
N ILE A 146 13.90 -2.82 10.61
CA ILE A 146 14.21 -3.63 11.80
C ILE A 146 14.34 -5.11 11.44
N VAL A 147 13.32 -5.70 10.79
CA VAL A 147 13.34 -7.13 10.50
C VAL A 147 14.43 -7.50 9.49
N LEU A 148 14.70 -6.64 8.51
CA LEU A 148 15.80 -6.88 7.57
C LEU A 148 17.14 -6.79 8.26
N ALA A 149 17.37 -5.81 9.15
CA ALA A 149 18.61 -5.67 9.88
C ALA A 149 18.92 -6.85 10.83
N VAL A 150 17.87 -7.45 11.42
CA VAL A 150 18.04 -8.64 12.30
C VAL A 150 18.59 -9.85 11.54
N TYR A 151 18.30 -9.96 10.24
CA TYR A 151 18.68 -11.11 9.41
C TYR A 151 19.69 -10.80 8.32
N SER A 152 19.98 -9.51 8.05
CA SER A 152 20.98 -9.08 7.07
C SER A 152 22.39 -9.06 7.67
N PRO A 153 23.41 -9.50 6.93
CA PRO A 153 24.79 -9.34 7.35
C PRO A 153 25.32 -7.89 7.21
N VAL A 154 24.62 -7.04 6.44
CA VAL A 154 25.14 -5.73 5.98
C VAL A 154 24.41 -4.55 6.63
N ILE A 155 23.09 -4.67 6.82
CA ILE A 155 22.30 -3.56 7.37
C ILE A 155 22.46 -3.48 8.89
N LYS A 156 23.00 -2.35 9.37
CA LYS A 156 22.90 -1.96 10.78
C LYS A 156 21.74 -0.98 10.93
N SER A 157 20.76 -1.29 11.76
CA SER A 157 19.68 -0.37 12.09
C SER A 157 20.19 0.68 13.07
N ASP A 158 20.48 1.88 12.57
CA ASP A 158 20.69 3.04 13.42
C ASP A 158 19.35 3.78 13.60
N PRO A 159 18.83 3.91 14.84
CA PRO A 159 17.56 4.59 15.10
C PRO A 159 17.51 6.03 14.58
N TRP A 160 18.63 6.74 14.62
CA TRP A 160 18.71 8.11 14.12
C TRP A 160 18.56 8.19 12.60
N SER A 161 19.18 7.28 11.87
CA SER A 161 19.04 7.17 10.41
C SER A 161 17.60 6.86 9.99
N ILE A 162 16.91 5.98 10.73
CA ILE A 162 15.50 5.67 10.51
C ILE A 162 14.65 6.92 10.74
N CYS A 163 14.83 7.61 11.86
CA CYS A 163 14.09 8.83 12.18
C CYS A 163 14.30 9.91 11.09
N LYS A 164 15.53 10.14 10.68
CA LYS A 164 15.88 11.08 9.62
C LYS A 164 15.21 10.71 8.29
N SER A 165 15.21 9.44 7.90
CA SER A 165 14.60 8.98 6.65
C SER A 165 13.08 9.20 6.62
N VAL A 166 12.43 9.06 7.77
CA VAL A 166 11.00 9.36 7.94
C VAL A 166 10.75 10.86 7.84
N MET A 167 11.53 11.68 8.53
CA MET A 167 11.35 13.13 8.56
C MET A 167 11.57 13.83 7.21
N VAL A 168 12.47 13.31 6.37
CA VAL A 168 12.73 13.86 5.03
C VAL A 168 11.90 13.18 3.93
N ASN A 169 10.98 12.30 4.30
CA ASN A 169 10.11 11.62 3.32
C ASN A 169 9.11 12.62 2.70
N PRO A 170 9.09 12.82 1.36
CA PRO A 170 8.24 13.82 0.72
C PRO A 170 6.75 13.60 0.96
N LEU A 171 6.31 12.35 1.14
CA LEU A 171 4.91 12.03 1.41
C LEU A 171 4.51 12.46 2.84
N ILE A 172 5.39 12.22 3.82
CA ILE A 172 5.17 12.67 5.21
C ILE A 172 5.20 14.18 5.27
N MET A 173 6.18 14.82 4.62
CA MET A 173 6.30 16.27 4.58
C MET A 173 5.05 16.92 3.96
N SER A 174 4.48 16.35 2.90
CA SER A 174 3.27 16.88 2.26
C SER A 174 2.04 16.82 3.18
N VAL A 175 1.88 15.73 3.95
CA VAL A 175 0.79 15.59 4.93
C VAL A 175 0.93 16.62 6.05
N PHE A 176 2.13 16.77 6.62
CA PHE A 176 2.37 17.77 7.66
C PHE A 176 2.26 19.21 7.13
N ALA A 177 2.69 19.46 5.90
CA ALA A 177 2.53 20.79 5.28
C ALA A 177 1.05 21.12 5.01
N ALA A 178 0.23 20.15 4.65
CA ALA A 178 -1.20 20.37 4.41
C ALA A 178 -2.00 20.62 5.69
N ALA A 179 -1.60 20.04 6.81
CA ALA A 179 -2.35 20.10 8.08
C ALA A 179 -2.69 21.52 8.57
N PRO A 180 -1.76 22.50 8.57
CA PRO A 180 -2.08 23.89 8.92
C PRO A 180 -3.11 24.52 7.99
N PHE A 181 -2.98 24.30 6.67
CA PHE A 181 -3.92 24.84 5.69
C PHE A 181 -5.32 24.29 5.89
N ALA A 182 -5.45 23.00 6.13
CA ALA A 182 -6.74 22.37 6.40
C ALA A 182 -7.32 22.83 7.75
N TYR A 183 -6.50 22.93 8.80
CA TYR A 183 -6.94 23.34 10.14
C TYR A 183 -7.42 24.79 10.18
N PHE A 184 -6.66 25.71 9.60
CA PHE A 184 -6.99 27.14 9.55
C PHE A 184 -7.88 27.49 8.35
N LYS A 185 -8.29 26.52 7.53
CA LYS A 185 -9.09 26.70 6.31
C LYS A 185 -8.49 27.72 5.35
N ILE A 186 -7.15 27.69 5.19
CA ILE A 186 -6.43 28.60 4.30
C ILE A 186 -6.63 28.13 2.86
N ALA A 187 -7.30 28.98 2.05
CA ALA A 187 -7.48 28.69 0.62
C ALA A 187 -6.17 28.91 -0.15
N LEU A 188 -5.88 28.01 -1.09
CA LEU A 188 -4.80 28.20 -2.05
C LEU A 188 -5.22 29.19 -3.16
N PRO A 189 -4.26 29.92 -3.77
CA PRO A 189 -4.54 30.62 -5.02
C PRO A 189 -5.05 29.65 -6.09
N GLY A 190 -6.11 30.04 -6.83
CA GLY A 190 -6.81 29.13 -7.75
C GLY A 190 -5.89 28.48 -8.81
N TRP A 191 -4.90 29.21 -9.33
CA TRP A 191 -3.94 28.65 -10.28
C TRP A 191 -3.05 27.55 -9.67
N LEU A 192 -2.68 27.69 -8.38
CA LEU A 192 -1.85 26.72 -7.69
C LEU A 192 -2.66 25.46 -7.37
N GLU A 193 -3.90 25.63 -6.94
CA GLU A 193 -4.83 24.52 -6.68
C GLU A 193 -5.10 23.72 -7.96
N THR A 194 -5.43 24.41 -9.08
CA THR A 194 -5.67 23.75 -10.38
C THR A 194 -4.44 23.00 -10.87
N SER A 195 -3.25 23.61 -10.77
CA SER A 195 -1.99 22.95 -11.15
C SER A 195 -1.70 21.73 -10.28
N GLY A 196 -1.95 21.84 -8.98
CA GLY A 196 -1.85 20.73 -8.03
C GLY A 196 -2.81 19.59 -8.36
N GLN A 197 -4.05 19.92 -8.77
CA GLN A 197 -5.05 18.91 -9.19
C GLN A 197 -4.60 18.17 -10.44
N TYR A 198 -4.00 18.83 -11.44
CA TYR A 198 -3.44 18.14 -12.62
C TYR A 198 -2.36 17.14 -12.24
N LEU A 199 -1.45 17.52 -11.35
CA LEU A 199 -0.43 16.61 -10.82
C LEU A 199 -1.07 15.44 -10.04
N ALA A 200 -2.01 15.74 -9.16
CA ALA A 200 -2.70 14.74 -8.33
C ALA A 200 -3.43 13.69 -9.18
N GLN A 201 -4.12 14.11 -10.23
CA GLN A 201 -4.86 13.21 -11.15
C GLN A 201 -3.95 12.23 -11.91
N THR A 202 -2.71 12.61 -12.21
CA THR A 202 -1.75 11.72 -12.89
C THR A 202 -1.16 10.67 -11.95
N THR A 203 -1.23 10.87 -10.64
CA THR A 203 -0.53 10.06 -9.63
C THR A 203 -0.90 8.58 -9.69
N LEU A 204 -2.18 8.27 -9.48
CA LEU A 204 -2.62 6.88 -9.36
C LEU A 204 -2.49 6.13 -10.69
N PRO A 205 -2.94 6.65 -11.85
CA PRO A 205 -2.76 5.97 -13.13
C PRO A 205 -1.29 5.69 -13.46
N LEU A 206 -0.42 6.68 -13.30
CA LEU A 206 1.00 6.53 -13.62
C LEU A 206 1.69 5.55 -12.65
N ALA A 207 1.38 5.64 -11.36
CA ALA A 207 1.91 4.71 -10.36
C ALA A 207 1.50 3.25 -10.65
N LEU A 208 0.23 3.01 -10.99
CA LEU A 208 -0.29 1.68 -11.30
C LEU A 208 0.36 1.09 -12.57
N ILE A 209 0.54 1.91 -13.62
CA ILE A 209 1.27 1.51 -14.84
C ILE A 209 2.72 1.14 -14.49
N CYS A 210 3.41 1.96 -13.70
CA CYS A 210 4.77 1.66 -13.27
C CYS A 210 4.85 0.35 -12.47
N ILE A 211 3.95 0.12 -11.52
CA ILE A 211 3.90 -1.13 -10.75
C ILE A 211 3.66 -2.31 -11.69
N GLY A 212 2.69 -2.21 -12.61
CA GLY A 212 2.46 -3.24 -13.62
C GLY A 212 3.71 -3.56 -14.44
N GLY A 213 4.44 -2.52 -14.88
CA GLY A 213 5.69 -2.67 -15.63
C GLY A 213 6.85 -3.29 -14.82
N THR A 214 6.80 -3.29 -13.49
CA THR A 214 7.79 -3.99 -12.65
C THR A 214 7.49 -5.47 -12.46
N LEU A 215 6.29 -5.95 -12.78
CA LEU A 215 5.90 -7.34 -12.57
C LEU A 215 6.68 -8.28 -13.52
N SER A 216 7.43 -9.19 -12.94
CA SER A 216 8.22 -10.18 -13.68
C SER A 216 7.58 -11.57 -13.62
N LEU A 217 7.04 -12.05 -14.74
CA LEU A 217 6.51 -13.41 -14.83
C LEU A 217 7.61 -14.48 -14.69
N ALA A 218 8.88 -14.13 -14.92
CA ALA A 218 10.00 -15.04 -14.69
C ALA A 218 10.18 -15.32 -13.17
N ALA A 219 9.93 -14.32 -12.30
CA ALA A 219 9.96 -14.50 -10.87
C ALA A 219 8.87 -15.49 -10.39
N LEU A 220 7.71 -15.52 -11.06
CA LEU A 220 6.64 -16.46 -10.74
C LEU A 220 7.03 -17.92 -10.98
N ARG A 221 7.79 -18.20 -12.05
CA ARG A 221 8.26 -19.56 -12.38
C ARG A 221 9.31 -20.11 -11.41
N LYS A 222 10.05 -19.22 -10.77
CA LYS A 222 11.06 -19.57 -9.76
C LYS A 222 10.49 -19.56 -8.34
N SER A 223 9.21 -19.14 -8.16
CA SER A 223 8.59 -19.03 -6.85
C SER A 223 8.42 -20.40 -6.20
N GLY A 224 9.00 -20.55 -5.03
CA GLY A 224 8.84 -21.73 -4.19
C GLY A 224 7.65 -21.60 -3.23
N ASN A 225 7.43 -22.65 -2.42
CA ASN A 225 6.37 -22.70 -1.41
C ASN A 225 6.42 -21.52 -0.41
N MET A 226 7.61 -20.93 -0.18
CA MET A 226 7.75 -19.78 0.71
C MET A 226 7.08 -18.52 0.15
N ALA A 227 7.26 -18.24 -1.16
CA ALA A 227 6.60 -17.09 -1.78
C ALA A 227 5.08 -17.23 -1.75
N LEU A 228 4.57 -18.42 -2.05
CA LEU A 228 3.14 -18.71 -1.97
C LEU A 228 2.62 -18.60 -0.53
N SER A 229 3.33 -19.14 0.45
CA SER A 229 2.95 -19.07 1.87
C SER A 229 2.91 -17.61 2.36
N SER A 230 3.95 -16.81 2.07
CA SER A 230 3.96 -15.38 2.42
C SER A 230 2.80 -14.63 1.76
N SER A 231 2.51 -14.94 0.50
CA SER A 231 1.40 -14.34 -0.25
C SER A 231 0.04 -14.71 0.31
N LEU A 232 -0.17 -15.96 0.75
CA LEU A 232 -1.42 -16.39 1.41
C LEU A 232 -1.62 -15.69 2.76
N VAL A 233 -0.56 -15.57 3.56
CA VAL A 233 -0.60 -14.80 4.81
C VAL A 233 -0.96 -13.35 4.50
N LYS A 234 -0.33 -12.72 3.49
CA LYS A 234 -0.55 -11.32 3.12
C LYS A 234 -1.94 -11.05 2.55
N MET A 235 -2.42 -11.91 1.65
CA MET A 235 -3.63 -11.63 0.87
C MET A 235 -4.91 -12.22 1.46
N ILE A 236 -4.79 -13.17 2.39
CA ILE A 236 -5.93 -13.82 3.02
C ILE A 236 -5.84 -13.71 4.55
N GLY A 237 -4.79 -14.26 5.15
CA GLY A 237 -4.69 -14.37 6.60
C GLY A 237 -4.78 -13.03 7.32
N LEU A 238 -3.88 -12.11 7.01
CA LEU A 238 -3.84 -10.80 7.67
C LEU A 238 -5.04 -9.91 7.35
N PRO A 239 -5.52 -9.79 6.10
CA PRO A 239 -6.73 -9.02 5.81
C PRO A 239 -7.97 -9.54 6.54
N VAL A 240 -8.16 -10.87 6.58
CA VAL A 240 -9.29 -11.46 7.31
C VAL A 240 -9.21 -11.15 8.81
N LEU A 241 -8.05 -11.35 9.42
CA LEU A 241 -7.85 -11.07 10.86
C LEU A 241 -8.03 -9.58 11.17
N ALA A 242 -7.44 -8.69 10.37
CA ALA A 242 -7.54 -7.26 10.57
C ALA A 242 -8.96 -6.73 10.32
N THR A 243 -9.66 -7.24 9.30
CA THR A 243 -11.04 -6.83 9.03
C THR A 243 -12.01 -7.35 10.09
N LEU A 244 -11.86 -8.60 10.50
CA LEU A 244 -12.65 -9.17 11.59
C LEU A 244 -12.41 -8.40 12.91
N GLY A 245 -11.16 -8.10 13.23
CA GLY A 245 -10.82 -7.27 14.39
C GLY A 245 -11.43 -5.87 14.31
N ALA A 246 -11.40 -5.22 13.14
CA ALA A 246 -12.04 -3.94 12.91
C ALA A 246 -13.56 -4.01 13.11
N TRP A 247 -14.18 -5.05 12.59
CA TRP A 247 -15.61 -5.29 12.75
C TRP A 247 -15.97 -5.51 14.24
N LEU A 248 -15.18 -6.27 14.98
CA LEU A 248 -15.36 -6.48 16.43
C LEU A 248 -15.13 -5.20 17.23
N TRP A 249 -14.25 -4.32 16.77
CA TRP A 249 -14.01 -2.98 17.37
C TRP A 249 -15.18 -2.03 17.17
N GLY A 250 -16.09 -2.35 16.23
CA GLY A 250 -17.29 -1.55 15.94
C GLY A 250 -17.24 -0.75 14.64
N PHE A 251 -16.14 -0.84 13.84
CA PHE A 251 -16.09 -0.16 12.54
C PHE A 251 -17.07 -0.77 11.55
N ARG A 252 -17.72 0.08 10.77
CA ARG A 252 -18.71 -0.26 9.74
C ARG A 252 -18.57 0.69 8.55
N GLY A 253 -19.28 0.40 7.46
CA GLY A 253 -19.33 1.28 6.29
C GLY A 253 -17.96 1.59 5.71
N ALA A 254 -17.72 2.85 5.38
CA ALA A 254 -16.51 3.29 4.68
C ALA A 254 -15.22 3.03 5.47
N GLU A 255 -15.23 3.19 6.80
CA GLU A 255 -14.06 2.93 7.64
C GLU A 255 -13.63 1.46 7.58
N LEU A 256 -14.58 0.54 7.72
CA LEU A 256 -14.31 -0.90 7.63
C LEU A 256 -13.80 -1.29 6.23
N GLY A 257 -14.44 -0.74 5.19
CA GLY A 257 -14.04 -0.97 3.81
C GLY A 257 -12.63 -0.46 3.52
N ILE A 258 -12.28 0.74 3.97
CA ILE A 258 -10.93 1.30 3.78
C ILE A 258 -9.88 0.49 4.55
N LEU A 259 -10.17 0.08 5.79
CA LEU A 259 -9.30 -0.81 6.55
C LEU A 259 -9.07 -2.14 5.82
N PHE A 260 -10.14 -2.77 5.30
CA PHE A 260 -10.01 -3.98 4.48
C PHE A 260 -9.12 -3.75 3.26
N LEU A 261 -9.34 -2.68 2.49
CA LEU A 261 -8.55 -2.36 1.30
C LEU A 261 -7.07 -2.11 1.62
N TYR A 262 -6.79 -1.50 2.77
CA TYR A 262 -5.43 -1.24 3.21
C TYR A 262 -4.71 -2.52 3.64
N PHE A 263 -5.29 -3.34 4.48
CA PHE A 263 -4.69 -4.63 4.88
C PHE A 263 -4.68 -5.64 3.72
N GLY A 264 -5.66 -5.59 2.82
CA GLY A 264 -5.77 -6.41 1.61
C GLY A 264 -4.93 -5.94 0.42
N SER A 265 -4.20 -4.82 0.54
CA SER A 265 -3.29 -4.36 -0.52
C SER A 265 -2.14 -5.34 -0.74
N PRO A 266 -1.73 -5.64 -2.00
CA PRO A 266 -0.61 -6.53 -2.29
C PRO A 266 0.71 -5.98 -1.77
N THR A 267 1.73 -6.81 -1.73
CA THR A 267 3.06 -6.44 -1.22
C THR A 267 3.65 -5.27 -1.99
N ALA A 268 4.23 -4.31 -1.26
CA ALA A 268 4.81 -3.11 -1.83
C ALA A 268 6.03 -3.41 -2.73
N ALA A 269 6.09 -2.82 -3.92
CA ALA A 269 7.23 -2.97 -4.85
C ALA A 269 8.56 -2.51 -4.21
N ALA A 270 8.53 -1.54 -3.30
CA ALA A 270 9.70 -1.10 -2.53
C ALA A 270 10.35 -2.24 -1.71
N SER A 271 9.62 -3.31 -1.40
CA SER A 271 10.17 -4.48 -0.69
C SER A 271 11.29 -5.16 -1.46
N PHE A 272 11.23 -5.17 -2.81
CA PHE A 272 12.32 -5.69 -3.65
C PHE A 272 13.61 -4.89 -3.51
N VAL A 273 13.50 -3.56 -3.53
CA VAL A 273 14.66 -2.66 -3.40
C VAL A 273 15.31 -2.82 -2.03
N MET A 274 14.49 -2.87 -0.98
CA MET A 274 15.00 -3.08 0.39
C MET A 274 15.63 -4.46 0.58
N ALA A 275 15.05 -5.51 0.00
CA ALA A 275 15.60 -6.86 0.00
C ALA A 275 16.99 -6.89 -0.66
N ARG A 276 17.14 -6.20 -1.79
CA ARG A 276 18.42 -6.09 -2.52
C ARG A 276 19.46 -5.30 -1.74
N GLN A 277 19.06 -4.19 -1.10
CA GLN A 277 19.95 -3.40 -0.24
C GLN A 277 20.41 -4.17 1.01
N ALA A 278 19.57 -5.09 1.49
CA ALA A 278 19.89 -5.97 2.62
C ALA A 278 20.75 -7.18 2.22
N GLU A 279 21.15 -7.29 0.94
CA GLU A 279 21.81 -8.47 0.37
C GLU A 279 21.05 -9.77 0.66
N GLY A 280 19.71 -9.67 0.78
CA GLY A 280 18.83 -10.79 1.03
C GLY A 280 18.27 -11.40 -0.26
N ASN A 281 17.43 -12.42 -0.12
CA ASN A 281 16.80 -13.14 -1.22
C ASN A 281 15.79 -12.24 -1.97
N HIS A 282 16.30 -11.39 -2.86
CA HIS A 282 15.48 -10.47 -3.64
C HIS A 282 14.63 -11.20 -4.71
N GLU A 283 14.98 -12.43 -5.10
CA GLU A 283 14.13 -13.27 -5.98
C GLU A 283 12.85 -13.68 -5.24
N LEU A 284 12.95 -14.05 -3.95
CA LEU A 284 11.80 -14.33 -3.10
C LEU A 284 10.92 -13.08 -2.96
N ALA A 285 11.50 -11.90 -2.72
CA ALA A 285 10.75 -10.64 -2.63
C ALA A 285 10.00 -10.34 -3.94
N ALA A 286 10.66 -10.49 -5.10
CA ALA A 286 10.04 -10.31 -6.41
C ALA A 286 8.87 -11.27 -6.64
N ALA A 287 9.04 -12.54 -6.29
CA ALA A 287 8.01 -13.56 -6.42
C ALA A 287 6.77 -13.23 -5.55
N ILE A 288 6.97 -12.82 -4.29
CA ILE A 288 5.89 -12.42 -3.39
C ILE A 288 5.12 -11.22 -3.97
N ILE A 289 5.83 -10.20 -4.49
CA ILE A 289 5.19 -9.02 -5.08
C ILE A 289 4.29 -9.43 -6.26
N VAL A 290 4.79 -10.29 -7.16
CA VAL A 290 4.01 -10.74 -8.33
C VAL A 290 2.79 -11.55 -7.89
N ILE A 291 2.98 -12.56 -7.03
CA ILE A 291 1.89 -13.42 -6.56
C ILE A 291 0.82 -12.60 -5.85
N THR A 292 1.22 -11.74 -4.90
CA THR A 292 0.26 -10.92 -4.16
C THR A 292 -0.49 -9.94 -5.05
N THR A 293 0.17 -9.36 -6.07
CA THR A 293 -0.48 -8.44 -7.01
C THR A 293 -1.51 -9.17 -7.87
N LEU A 294 -1.21 -10.39 -8.35
CA LEU A 294 -2.16 -11.20 -9.09
C LEU A 294 -3.30 -11.69 -8.20
N MET A 295 -3.00 -12.12 -6.97
CA MET A 295 -4.01 -12.53 -6.00
C MET A 295 -4.93 -11.35 -5.62
N ALA A 296 -4.42 -10.14 -5.52
CA ALA A 296 -5.19 -8.96 -5.15
C ALA A 296 -6.39 -8.74 -6.08
N ALA A 297 -6.24 -8.98 -7.38
CA ALA A 297 -7.32 -8.88 -8.35
C ALA A 297 -8.52 -9.80 -8.02
N ILE A 298 -8.27 -10.90 -7.32
CA ILE A 298 -9.30 -11.87 -6.92
C ILE A 298 -9.73 -11.60 -5.48
N THR A 299 -8.79 -11.56 -4.54
CA THR A 299 -9.07 -11.49 -3.11
C THR A 299 -9.75 -10.18 -2.71
N THR A 300 -9.37 -9.05 -3.35
CA THR A 300 -10.03 -7.77 -3.12
C THR A 300 -11.49 -7.80 -3.55
N ASN A 301 -11.76 -8.33 -4.76
CA ASN A 301 -13.14 -8.44 -5.26
C ASN A 301 -13.99 -9.36 -4.38
N ILE A 302 -13.47 -10.52 -4.00
CA ILE A 302 -14.19 -11.44 -3.11
C ILE A 302 -14.44 -10.78 -1.76
N GLY A 303 -13.45 -10.11 -1.19
CA GLY A 303 -13.58 -9.47 0.12
C GLY A 303 -14.59 -8.33 0.13
N ILE A 304 -14.54 -7.41 -0.87
CA ILE A 304 -15.54 -6.34 -1.00
C ILE A 304 -16.93 -6.95 -1.17
N PHE A 305 -17.08 -7.94 -2.06
CA PHE A 305 -18.35 -8.63 -2.27
C PHE A 305 -18.91 -9.22 -0.97
N LEU A 306 -18.08 -9.92 -0.17
CA LEU A 306 -18.51 -10.50 1.10
C LEU A 306 -18.91 -9.42 2.12
N LEU A 307 -18.18 -8.31 2.18
CA LEU A 307 -18.48 -7.21 3.10
C LEU A 307 -19.78 -6.48 2.70
N GLN A 308 -20.01 -6.26 1.40
CA GLN A 308 -21.25 -5.68 0.89
C GLN A 308 -22.44 -6.65 1.05
N TRP A 309 -22.25 -7.95 0.78
CA TRP A 309 -23.29 -8.95 0.97
C TRP A 309 -23.72 -9.09 2.44
N GLY A 310 -22.77 -8.94 3.37
CA GLY A 310 -23.05 -8.91 4.80
C GLY A 310 -23.62 -7.57 5.30
N GLU A 311 -23.82 -6.58 4.43
CA GLU A 311 -24.26 -5.21 4.77
C GLU A 311 -23.36 -4.53 5.81
N TRP A 312 -22.06 -4.85 5.77
CA TRP A 312 -21.08 -4.29 6.70
C TRP A 312 -20.39 -3.03 6.14
N ILE A 313 -20.41 -2.88 4.79
CA ILE A 313 -19.89 -1.71 4.04
C ILE A 313 -20.86 -1.27 2.96
#